data_0976a1f4f5051068f90226f4ebba0ece
#
_entry.id   0976a1f4f5051068f90226f4ebba0ece
#
_cell.length_a   1.000
_cell.length_b   1.000
_cell.length_c   1.000
_cell.angle_alpha   90.00
_cell.angle_beta   90.00
_cell.angle_gamma   90.00
#
_symmetry.space_group_name_H-M   'P 1'
#
loop_
_entity.id
_entity.type
_entity.pdbx_description
1 polymer ?
#
loop_
_entity_poly.entity_id
_entity_poly.type
_entity_poly.pdbx_seq_one_letter_code
_entity_poly.pdbx_strand_id
1 'polypeptide(L)'
;MAIREAGGLPVRVAGEPNGQAAVPTAIERAARREAARNNAADSKLSDVSSLQVGPTAGAVSKHRVLHRVVMPRADDPPDVRPLYLDEPENLHGRTSEVVSRSTVTLPPWSQLSFATYFNAFPASYWKRWTRVEEVALRLSVRGAGRVDLYRSKANGDVVHLEGKQLDTGGGTVELEFRESLAPFEDGGWVWFDVATVRESLTVADAAWIVDEPLPVHPLAVAITTFNRPADCVTALAALAEDEAVLGVIAKVFVVDQGSVKVRDHQRFATVAAQFGDRLEVIDQENLGGSGGFARGMLEALRTTNVDHVMLMDDDVRLEPDSVLRAHAFASATSSPVIVGAQMLNLQVRSQLHAMGEIVDLRTSFWRPAPGSVYEHDFAKLTLRQQRLLHARIHSTYNGWWMCLFPREVLERTGLPLPLFIKWDDAEYALRAGECGFPTVTLPGSAIWHMPWTDKDDATDWTTYFHLRNRLITLALHSRYDVRRALVQDGLRTTFKHLMAMEYSTVALRHKSIEDFLAGPENLFASLRDGLPAVRKLREGYDDARILPSAQQLPMPLFDPVRIERLLDPPV
;
A
#
# COMPACT_ATOMS: atom_id res chain seq x y z
N MET A 1 51.23 29.26 -1.75
CA MET A 1 52.64 29.32 -2.24
C MET A 1 52.74 28.31 -3.41
N ALA A 2 52.88 28.89 -4.62
CA ALA A 2 53.45 28.43 -5.88
C ALA A 2 53.03 27.01 -6.38
N ILE A 3 52.19 26.87 -7.38
CA ILE A 3 52.40 26.86 -8.86
C ILE A 3 53.62 26.05 -9.32
N ARG A 4 53.35 25.00 -10.09
CA ARG A 4 54.06 24.71 -11.34
C ARG A 4 53.28 23.78 -12.25
N GLU A 5 53.03 24.29 -13.45
CA GLU A 5 52.63 23.61 -14.69
C GLU A 5 53.81 22.79 -15.24
N ALA A 6 53.52 21.78 -16.02
CA ALA A 6 53.93 21.62 -17.41
C ALA A 6 53.87 20.19 -17.90
N GLY A 7 53.46 20.00 -19.15
CA GLY A 7 53.87 18.85 -19.94
C GLY A 7 52.80 18.27 -20.85
N GLY A 8 52.44 18.97 -21.95
CA GLY A 8 51.74 18.38 -23.07
C GLY A 8 52.64 17.61 -24.00
N LEU A 9 52.13 16.55 -24.65
CA LEU A 9 52.62 15.98 -25.91
C LEU A 9 51.50 15.15 -26.57
N PRO A 10 51.58 14.71 -27.83
CA PRO A 10 50.74 15.27 -28.89
C PRO A 10 49.71 14.28 -29.46
N VAL A 11 48.76 14.86 -30.19
CA VAL A 11 47.77 14.22 -31.07
C VAL A 11 48.42 13.33 -32.12
N ARG A 12 47.98 12.09 -32.25
CA ARG A 12 48.07 11.31 -33.50
C ARG A 12 46.67 11.03 -33.99
N VAL A 13 46.34 11.58 -35.13
CA VAL A 13 45.24 11.25 -36.02
C VAL A 13 45.67 10.01 -36.82
N ALA A 14 44.86 8.95 -36.80
CA ALA A 14 44.88 7.94 -37.86
C ALA A 14 43.56 7.15 -37.87
N GLY A 15 42.82 7.22 -39.00
CA GLY A 15 42.23 6.10 -39.69
C GLY A 15 40.85 5.64 -39.21
N GLU A 16 39.80 6.05 -39.90
CA GLU A 16 38.61 5.22 -40.06
C GLU A 16 38.98 3.89 -40.71
N PRO A 17 38.33 2.77 -40.30
CA PRO A 17 37.38 2.20 -41.24
C PRO A 17 36.15 1.48 -40.64
N ASN A 18 35.12 1.42 -41.46
CA ASN A 18 34.08 0.43 -41.60
C ASN A 18 32.94 0.34 -40.56
N GLY A 19 31.81 0.84 -41.04
CA GLY A 19 30.45 0.30 -40.96
C GLY A 19 30.13 -0.79 -39.97
N GLN A 20 29.84 -0.40 -38.73
CA GLN A 20 28.93 -1.18 -37.88
C GLN A 20 27.74 -0.27 -37.52
N ALA A 21 26.53 -0.73 -37.89
CA ALA A 21 25.29 -0.04 -37.60
C ALA A 21 25.19 0.22 -36.08
N ALA A 22 25.11 1.49 -35.71
CA ALA A 22 24.94 1.91 -34.32
C ALA A 22 23.66 1.31 -33.75
N VAL A 23 23.77 0.63 -32.62
CA VAL A 23 22.63 0.11 -31.87
C VAL A 23 21.85 1.32 -31.33
N PRO A 24 20.56 1.48 -31.69
CA PRO A 24 19.77 2.65 -31.27
C PRO A 24 19.72 2.78 -29.75
N THR A 25 19.80 4.00 -29.26
CA THR A 25 19.68 4.33 -27.84
C THR A 25 18.31 3.95 -27.27
N ALA A 26 18.18 3.78 -25.97
CA ALA A 26 16.92 3.47 -25.31
C ALA A 26 15.80 4.49 -25.63
N ILE A 27 16.18 5.76 -25.84
CA ILE A 27 15.27 6.86 -26.21
C ILE A 27 14.73 6.68 -27.66
N GLU A 28 15.57 6.29 -28.60
CA GLU A 28 15.15 6.03 -29.99
C GLU A 28 14.29 4.80 -30.11
N ARG A 29 14.49 3.78 -29.27
CA ARG A 29 13.61 2.61 -29.17
C ARG A 29 12.25 2.96 -28.58
N ALA A 30 12.20 3.86 -27.60
CA ALA A 30 10.94 4.35 -27.03
C ALA A 30 10.14 5.16 -28.05
N ALA A 31 10.78 6.09 -28.78
CA ALA A 31 10.14 6.87 -29.82
C ALA A 31 9.61 6.02 -30.99
N ARG A 32 10.31 4.97 -31.41
CA ARG A 32 9.85 4.04 -32.44
C ARG A 32 8.66 3.16 -31.98
N ARG A 33 8.58 2.83 -30.68
CA ARG A 33 7.45 2.12 -30.10
C ARG A 33 6.21 3.01 -30.00
N GLU A 34 6.37 4.29 -29.73
CA GLU A 34 5.29 5.27 -29.68
C GLU A 34 4.71 5.56 -31.08
N ALA A 35 5.56 5.69 -32.09
CA ALA A 35 5.14 5.84 -33.49
C ALA A 35 4.41 4.57 -34.01
N ALA A 36 4.82 3.37 -33.61
CA ALA A 36 4.16 2.13 -33.98
C ALA A 36 2.79 1.94 -33.29
N ARG A 37 2.61 2.51 -32.08
CA ARG A 37 1.32 2.51 -31.38
C ARG A 37 0.30 3.44 -32.04
N ASN A 38 0.70 4.61 -32.50
CA ASN A 38 -0.18 5.57 -33.14
C ASN A 38 -0.68 5.08 -34.53
N ASN A 39 0.12 4.30 -35.25
CA ASN A 39 -0.31 3.70 -36.54
C ASN A 39 -1.19 2.45 -36.39
N ALA A 40 -1.24 1.82 -35.22
CA ALA A 40 -2.12 0.66 -34.96
C ALA A 40 -3.52 1.07 -34.45
N ALA A 41 -3.70 2.32 -34.02
CA ALA A 41 -4.98 2.84 -33.53
C ALA A 41 -5.93 3.27 -34.65
N ASP A 42 -5.43 3.58 -35.87
CA ASP A 42 -6.23 4.10 -36.96
C ASP A 42 -6.84 3.01 -37.91
N SER A 43 -6.58 1.72 -37.69
CA SER A 43 -7.01 0.66 -38.60
C SER A 43 -8.10 -0.30 -38.08
N LYS A 44 -8.76 0.00 -36.95
CA LYS A 44 -9.86 -0.86 -36.43
C LYS A 44 -11.08 -0.04 -36.00
N LEU A 45 -11.68 0.67 -36.92
CA LEU A 45 -13.03 1.23 -36.79
C LEU A 45 -13.85 0.88 -38.04
N SER A 46 -14.30 -0.37 -38.12
CA SER A 46 -15.50 -0.74 -38.91
C SER A 46 -15.92 -2.16 -38.51
N ASP A 47 -17.23 -2.29 -38.26
CA ASP A 47 -18.02 -3.49 -38.05
C ASP A 47 -17.90 -4.27 -36.72
N VAL A 48 -18.81 -3.95 -35.79
CA VAL A 48 -19.68 -4.98 -35.19
C VAL A 48 -21.02 -4.31 -34.78
N SER A 49 -22.06 -4.59 -35.52
CA SER A 49 -23.45 -4.36 -35.13
C SER A 49 -23.99 -5.59 -34.40
N SER A 50 -24.80 -5.31 -33.34
CA SER A 50 -25.81 -6.20 -32.74
C SER A 50 -25.33 -7.37 -31.87
N LEU A 51 -25.31 -7.12 -30.53
CA LEU A 51 -25.78 -8.10 -29.54
C LEU A 51 -26.57 -7.33 -28.48
N GLN A 52 -27.87 -7.57 -28.47
CA GLN A 52 -28.81 -7.09 -27.47
C GLN A 52 -28.59 -7.88 -26.16
N VAL A 53 -28.21 -7.19 -25.09
CA VAL A 53 -28.36 -7.70 -23.74
C VAL A 53 -29.27 -6.70 -23.01
N GLY A 54 -30.44 -7.17 -22.60
CA GLY A 54 -31.41 -6.36 -21.88
C GLY A 54 -30.94 -5.99 -20.50
N PRO A 55 -31.17 -4.75 -20.05
CA PRO A 55 -30.85 -4.31 -18.72
C PRO A 55 -32.10 -4.18 -17.86
N THR A 56 -32.00 -4.60 -16.61
CA THR A 56 -32.79 -3.98 -15.54
C THR A 56 -32.19 -2.60 -15.26
N ALA A 57 -32.88 -1.56 -15.71
CA ALA A 57 -32.47 -0.18 -15.53
C ALA A 57 -32.64 0.26 -14.08
N GLY A 58 -31.56 0.20 -13.30
CA GLY A 58 -31.38 1.08 -12.16
C GLY A 58 -31.01 2.48 -12.68
N ALA A 59 -31.60 3.52 -12.13
CA ALA A 59 -31.30 4.90 -12.48
C ALA A 59 -29.79 5.13 -12.36
N VAL A 60 -29.12 5.40 -13.49
CA VAL A 60 -27.69 5.75 -13.54
C VAL A 60 -27.56 7.06 -12.74
N SER A 61 -26.92 7.00 -11.58
CA SER A 61 -26.58 8.20 -10.81
C SER A 61 -25.72 9.11 -11.71
N LYS A 62 -26.10 10.39 -11.82
CA LYS A 62 -25.37 11.38 -12.61
C LYS A 62 -23.95 11.65 -12.09
N HIS A 63 -23.60 11.11 -10.93
CA HIS A 63 -22.33 11.37 -10.24
C HIS A 63 -21.69 10.07 -9.82
N ARG A 64 -20.35 10.02 -9.86
CA ARG A 64 -19.55 8.95 -9.29
C ARG A 64 -18.86 9.42 -8.02
N VAL A 65 -19.09 8.73 -6.90
CA VAL A 65 -18.34 8.95 -5.66
C VAL A 65 -16.93 8.37 -5.83
N LEU A 66 -15.92 9.23 -5.61
CA LEU A 66 -14.52 8.87 -5.64
C LEU A 66 -13.98 8.58 -4.24
N HIS A 67 -14.46 9.36 -3.25
CA HIS A 67 -13.91 9.32 -1.90
C HIS A 67 -15.00 9.85 -0.93
N ARG A 68 -15.54 8.98 -0.09
CA ARG A 68 -16.47 9.38 0.97
C ARG A 68 -15.69 10.02 2.11
N VAL A 69 -16.28 11.05 2.73
CA VAL A 69 -15.83 11.60 4.01
C VAL A 69 -16.46 10.78 5.13
N VAL A 70 -15.62 10.10 5.91
CA VAL A 70 -16.08 9.14 6.91
C VAL A 70 -15.63 9.52 8.31
N MET A 71 -16.43 9.16 9.30
CA MET A 71 -16.15 9.37 10.72
C MET A 71 -15.62 8.07 11.34
N PRO A 72 -14.92 8.13 12.49
CA PRO A 72 -14.54 6.92 13.22
C PRO A 72 -15.80 6.14 13.63
N ARG A 73 -15.67 4.83 13.79
CA ARG A 73 -16.74 3.96 14.31
C ARG A 73 -16.93 4.19 15.80
N ALA A 74 -18.11 3.86 16.31
CA ALA A 74 -18.43 4.00 17.73
C ALA A 74 -17.55 3.11 18.65
N ASP A 75 -17.09 1.99 18.13
CA ASP A 75 -16.23 1.02 18.82
C ASP A 75 -14.74 1.18 18.49
N ASP A 76 -14.38 2.14 17.64
CA ASP A 76 -12.99 2.46 17.37
C ASP A 76 -12.31 3.05 18.62
N PRO A 77 -11.07 2.68 18.92
CA PRO A 77 -10.34 3.28 20.02
C PRO A 77 -10.06 4.76 19.75
N PRO A 78 -9.99 5.60 20.82
CA PRO A 78 -9.86 7.05 20.68
C PRO A 78 -8.63 7.53 19.90
N ASP A 79 -7.57 6.73 19.85
CA ASP A 79 -6.32 7.04 19.17
C ASP A 79 -6.43 7.07 17.63
N VAL A 80 -7.49 6.48 17.04
CA VAL A 80 -7.74 6.58 15.59
C VAL A 80 -8.41 7.87 15.17
N ARG A 81 -9.08 8.59 16.10
CA ARG A 81 -9.88 9.80 15.79
C ARG A 81 -9.11 10.85 14.98
N PRO A 82 -7.82 11.14 15.24
CA PRO A 82 -7.05 12.11 14.45
C PRO A 82 -6.87 11.74 12.96
N LEU A 83 -7.08 10.48 12.59
CA LEU A 83 -7.07 10.06 11.18
C LEU A 83 -8.31 10.51 10.41
N TYR A 84 -9.39 10.85 11.11
CA TYR A 84 -10.69 11.24 10.53
C TYR A 84 -11.03 12.69 10.78
N LEU A 85 -10.75 13.23 11.96
CA LEU A 85 -11.16 14.54 12.43
C LEU A 85 -9.96 15.27 13.06
N ASP A 86 -9.67 16.49 12.59
CA ASP A 86 -8.70 17.39 13.20
C ASP A 86 -9.45 18.48 13.95
N GLU A 87 -9.44 18.39 15.28
CA GLU A 87 -10.14 19.28 16.19
C GLU A 87 -9.12 20.16 16.90
N PRO A 88 -8.89 21.41 16.44
CA PRO A 88 -8.00 22.30 17.16
C PRO A 88 -8.50 22.51 18.59
N GLU A 89 -7.58 22.67 19.52
CA GLU A 89 -7.91 22.99 20.92
C GLU A 89 -8.86 24.17 20.97
N ASN A 90 -10.12 23.90 21.31
CA ASN A 90 -11.10 24.96 21.46
C ASN A 90 -11.12 25.45 22.92
N LEU A 91 -11.43 26.76 23.10
CA LEU A 91 -11.46 27.43 24.40
C LEU A 91 -12.47 26.82 25.39
N HIS A 92 -13.34 25.93 24.94
CA HIS A 92 -14.43 25.35 25.72
C HIS A 92 -14.31 23.84 25.95
N GLY A 93 -13.24 23.19 25.47
CA GLY A 93 -12.99 21.75 25.65
C GLY A 93 -14.10 20.84 25.10
N ARG A 94 -14.89 21.34 24.13
CA ARG A 94 -15.99 20.59 23.52
C ARG A 94 -15.52 19.92 22.24
N THR A 95 -15.69 18.61 22.16
CA THR A 95 -15.44 17.83 20.95
C THR A 95 -16.69 17.71 20.10
N SER A 96 -16.52 17.54 18.79
CA SER A 96 -17.63 17.25 17.87
C SER A 96 -18.23 15.88 18.17
N GLU A 97 -19.54 15.77 18.07
CA GLU A 97 -20.28 14.52 18.26
C GLU A 97 -20.34 13.74 16.94
N VAL A 98 -19.77 12.56 16.92
CA VAL A 98 -19.91 11.61 15.82
C VAL A 98 -21.25 10.90 15.98
N VAL A 99 -22.19 11.22 15.09
CA VAL A 99 -23.56 10.66 15.11
C VAL A 99 -23.61 9.33 14.34
N SER A 100 -22.89 9.25 13.23
CA SER A 100 -22.79 8.04 12.41
C SER A 100 -21.49 8.05 11.59
N ARG A 101 -21.27 7.02 10.79
CA ARG A 101 -20.13 6.96 9.85
C ARG A 101 -20.08 8.11 8.84
N SER A 102 -21.22 8.74 8.54
CA SER A 102 -21.30 9.84 7.58
C SER A 102 -21.77 11.16 8.19
N THR A 103 -21.95 11.25 9.52
CA THR A 103 -22.56 12.41 10.15
C THR A 103 -21.81 12.83 11.41
N VAL A 104 -21.48 14.12 11.49
CA VAL A 104 -20.87 14.76 12.67
C VAL A 104 -21.57 16.07 13.00
N THR A 105 -21.74 16.35 14.30
CA THR A 105 -22.32 17.60 14.79
C THR A 105 -21.28 18.39 15.58
N LEU A 106 -21.04 19.63 15.15
CA LEU A 106 -20.18 20.57 15.86
C LEU A 106 -21.01 21.36 16.87
N PRO A 107 -20.57 21.44 18.13
CA PRO A 107 -21.21 22.34 19.10
C PRO A 107 -20.91 23.81 18.79
N PRO A 108 -21.61 24.78 19.42
CA PRO A 108 -21.29 26.21 19.30
C PRO A 108 -19.83 26.50 19.67
N TRP A 109 -19.24 27.51 19.01
CA TRP A 109 -17.87 28.01 19.23
C TRP A 109 -16.78 26.95 18.96
N SER A 110 -16.98 26.13 17.95
CA SER A 110 -16.10 25.04 17.60
C SER A 110 -15.59 25.16 16.17
N GLN A 111 -14.46 24.51 15.91
CA GLN A 111 -13.88 24.32 14.59
C GLN A 111 -13.55 22.84 14.40
N LEU A 112 -13.71 22.36 13.19
CA LEU A 112 -13.38 21.01 12.78
C LEU A 112 -12.76 21.06 11.39
N SER A 113 -11.60 20.43 11.22
CA SER A 113 -10.96 20.29 9.93
C SER A 113 -11.01 18.85 9.44
N PHE A 114 -11.28 18.69 8.15
CA PHE A 114 -11.17 17.43 7.43
C PHE A 114 -9.84 17.34 6.66
N ALA A 115 -8.84 18.17 7.01
CA ALA A 115 -7.44 18.02 6.60
C ALA A 115 -6.79 16.83 7.31
N THR A 116 -7.37 15.65 7.14
CA THR A 116 -7.00 14.43 7.87
C THR A 116 -6.65 13.30 6.90
N TYR A 117 -6.03 12.25 7.42
CA TYR A 117 -5.53 11.16 6.60
C TYR A 117 -6.63 10.51 5.74
N PHE A 118 -7.80 10.21 6.35
CA PHE A 118 -8.88 9.56 5.62
C PHE A 118 -9.81 10.53 4.88
N ASN A 119 -9.86 11.82 5.21
CA ASN A 119 -10.92 12.69 4.67
C ASN A 119 -10.43 13.77 3.71
N ALA A 120 -9.12 14.09 3.72
CA ALA A 120 -8.55 14.93 2.67
C ALA A 120 -8.47 14.15 1.34
N PHE A 121 -8.74 14.83 0.23
CA PHE A 121 -8.68 14.25 -1.12
C PHE A 121 -7.26 14.36 -1.68
N PRO A 122 -6.60 13.26 -2.09
CA PRO A 122 -5.22 13.26 -2.56
C PRO A 122 -5.12 13.72 -4.03
N ALA A 123 -5.43 14.99 -4.26
CA ALA A 123 -5.66 15.60 -5.58
C ALA A 123 -4.52 15.37 -6.58
N SER A 124 -3.26 15.42 -6.13
CA SER A 124 -2.10 15.24 -7.01
C SER A 124 -1.96 13.83 -7.57
N TYR A 125 -2.42 12.81 -6.84
CA TYR A 125 -2.44 11.45 -7.35
C TYR A 125 -3.50 11.27 -8.43
N TRP A 126 -4.70 11.82 -8.21
CA TRP A 126 -5.77 11.84 -9.20
C TRP A 126 -5.36 12.58 -10.46
N LYS A 127 -4.77 13.77 -10.33
CA LYS A 127 -4.23 14.54 -11.47
C LYS A 127 -3.21 13.77 -12.28
N ARG A 128 -2.31 13.05 -11.62
CA ARG A 128 -1.19 12.37 -12.30
C ARG A 128 -1.61 11.11 -13.06
N TRP A 129 -2.55 10.34 -12.50
CA TRP A 129 -2.79 8.98 -12.95
C TRP A 129 -4.14 8.75 -13.60
N THR A 130 -5.09 9.67 -13.43
CA THR A 130 -6.46 9.52 -13.92
C THR A 130 -6.81 10.51 -15.02
N ARG A 131 -8.00 10.36 -15.59
CA ARG A 131 -8.59 11.31 -16.56
C ARG A 131 -9.42 12.39 -15.90
N VAL A 132 -9.54 12.37 -14.58
CA VAL A 132 -10.32 13.35 -13.83
C VAL A 132 -9.63 14.71 -13.86
N GLU A 133 -10.34 15.73 -14.33
CA GLU A 133 -9.82 17.09 -14.43
C GLU A 133 -10.34 18.02 -13.33
N GLU A 134 -11.53 17.73 -12.79
CA GLU A 134 -12.19 18.48 -11.73
C GLU A 134 -12.87 17.53 -10.76
N VAL A 135 -12.90 17.88 -9.49
CA VAL A 135 -13.66 17.18 -8.45
C VAL A 135 -14.62 18.14 -7.75
N ALA A 136 -15.76 17.62 -7.30
CA ALA A 136 -16.67 18.35 -6.47
C ALA A 136 -16.75 17.74 -5.07
N LEU A 137 -16.72 18.58 -4.04
CA LEU A 137 -17.15 18.21 -2.69
C LEU A 137 -18.65 18.47 -2.59
N ARG A 138 -19.42 17.42 -2.29
CA ARG A 138 -20.86 17.54 -2.00
C ARG A 138 -21.11 17.12 -0.56
N LEU A 139 -21.91 17.88 0.17
CA LEU A 139 -22.25 17.59 1.57
C LEU A 139 -23.60 18.20 1.93
N SER A 140 -24.30 17.57 2.87
CA SER A 140 -25.51 18.07 3.49
C SER A 140 -25.16 18.78 4.80
N VAL A 141 -25.76 19.95 5.05
CA VAL A 141 -25.55 20.70 6.29
C VAL A 141 -26.87 21.11 6.93
N ARG A 142 -26.92 21.13 8.28
CA ARG A 142 -28.06 21.58 9.06
C ARG A 142 -27.61 22.39 10.26
N GLY A 143 -28.13 23.62 10.44
CA GLY A 143 -27.74 24.52 11.51
C GLY A 143 -27.10 25.80 10.99
N ALA A 144 -26.31 26.49 11.82
CA ALA A 144 -25.64 27.73 11.45
C ALA A 144 -24.13 27.66 11.65
N GLY A 145 -23.39 28.11 10.65
CA GLY A 145 -21.93 28.06 10.67
C GLY A 145 -21.31 28.45 9.34
N ARG A 146 -20.06 28.07 9.15
CA ARG A 146 -19.30 28.32 7.93
C ARG A 146 -18.61 27.05 7.47
N VAL A 147 -18.61 26.82 6.16
CA VAL A 147 -17.83 25.77 5.51
C VAL A 147 -16.83 26.43 4.56
N ASP A 148 -15.56 26.12 4.70
CA ASP A 148 -14.45 26.67 3.93
C ASP A 148 -13.69 25.55 3.21
N LEU A 149 -13.47 25.72 1.90
CA LEU A 149 -12.67 24.83 1.08
C LEU A 149 -11.22 25.30 1.02
N TYR A 150 -10.29 24.38 1.16
CA TYR A 150 -8.85 24.62 1.11
C TYR A 150 -8.15 23.63 0.19
N ARG A 151 -7.00 24.06 -0.31
CA ARG A 151 -6.01 23.14 -0.91
C ARG A 151 -4.63 23.37 -0.35
N SER A 152 -3.75 22.40 -0.51
CA SER A 152 -2.32 22.57 -0.29
C SER A 152 -1.54 22.51 -1.60
N LYS A 153 -0.30 23.03 -1.54
CA LYS A 153 0.73 22.81 -2.54
C LYS A 153 1.65 21.64 -2.10
N ALA A 154 2.52 21.18 -2.99
CA ALA A 154 3.47 20.11 -2.71
C ALA A 154 4.42 20.42 -1.53
N ASN A 155 4.70 21.69 -1.25
CA ASN A 155 5.53 22.15 -0.14
C ASN A 155 4.76 22.32 1.19
N GLY A 156 3.46 22.00 1.20
CA GLY A 156 2.59 22.13 2.38
C GLY A 156 1.98 23.51 2.58
N ASP A 157 2.21 24.49 1.70
CA ASP A 157 1.52 25.79 1.78
C ASP A 157 0.05 25.61 1.56
N VAL A 158 -0.77 26.21 2.44
CA VAL A 158 -2.24 26.12 2.42
C VAL A 158 -2.82 27.34 1.73
N VAL A 159 -3.81 27.11 0.86
CA VAL A 159 -4.53 28.13 0.13
C VAL A 159 -6.03 27.99 0.41
N HIS A 160 -6.67 29.04 0.91
CA HIS A 160 -8.12 29.13 1.00
C HIS A 160 -8.71 29.35 -0.40
N LEU A 161 -9.72 28.59 -0.77
CA LEU A 161 -10.36 28.65 -2.09
C LEU A 161 -11.68 29.38 -2.05
N GLU A 162 -12.64 28.87 -1.31
CA GLU A 162 -14.00 29.38 -1.22
C GLU A 162 -14.56 29.13 0.18
N GLY A 163 -15.48 29.98 0.66
CA GLY A 163 -16.18 29.80 1.92
C GLY A 163 -17.64 30.19 1.82
N LYS A 164 -18.53 29.40 2.43
CA LYS A 164 -19.98 29.63 2.48
C LYS A 164 -20.43 29.80 3.92
N GLN A 165 -21.01 30.98 4.22
CA GLN A 165 -21.68 31.24 5.49
C GLN A 165 -23.12 30.72 5.38
N LEU A 166 -23.58 30.02 6.42
CA LEU A 166 -24.83 29.28 6.42
C LEU A 166 -25.66 29.60 7.65
N ASP A 167 -26.96 29.67 7.42
CA ASP A 167 -28.01 29.55 8.42
C ASP A 167 -29.17 28.83 7.72
N THR A 168 -29.40 27.60 8.09
CA THR A 168 -30.40 26.77 7.38
C THR A 168 -31.82 26.92 7.94
N GLY A 169 -32.02 27.75 8.97
CA GLY A 169 -33.34 27.91 9.61
C GLY A 169 -33.92 26.60 10.15
N GLY A 170 -33.04 25.62 10.50
CA GLY A 170 -33.42 24.28 10.98
C GLY A 170 -33.69 23.23 9.89
N GLY A 171 -33.67 23.60 8.61
CA GLY A 171 -33.73 22.68 7.47
C GLY A 171 -32.37 22.07 7.14
N THR A 172 -32.32 21.20 6.13
CA THR A 172 -31.09 20.67 5.56
C THR A 172 -30.84 21.34 4.22
N VAL A 173 -29.60 21.73 3.96
CA VAL A 173 -29.14 22.36 2.70
C VAL A 173 -28.02 21.54 2.11
N GLU A 174 -28.10 21.27 0.81
CA GLU A 174 -27.00 20.65 0.04
C GLU A 174 -26.02 21.74 -0.38
N LEU A 175 -24.75 21.48 -0.16
CA LEU A 175 -23.62 22.29 -0.62
C LEU A 175 -22.81 21.56 -1.65
N GLU A 176 -22.31 22.31 -2.62
CA GLU A 176 -21.34 21.82 -3.59
C GLU A 176 -20.22 22.86 -3.75
N PHE A 177 -18.98 22.38 -3.73
CA PHE A 177 -17.76 23.13 -4.03
C PHE A 177 -17.01 22.39 -5.13
N ARG A 178 -16.43 23.09 -6.09
CA ARG A 178 -15.68 22.51 -7.20
C ARG A 178 -14.24 22.96 -7.17
N GLU A 179 -13.32 22.05 -7.48
CA GLU A 179 -11.89 22.34 -7.59
C GLU A 179 -11.27 21.62 -8.78
N SER A 180 -10.56 22.41 -9.59
CA SER A 180 -9.78 21.89 -10.72
C SER A 180 -8.55 21.17 -10.21
N LEU A 181 -8.22 20.01 -10.82
CA LEU A 181 -7.01 19.27 -10.52
C LEU A 181 -5.77 19.82 -11.25
N ALA A 182 -5.92 20.81 -12.14
CA ALA A 182 -4.81 21.38 -12.91
C ALA A 182 -3.62 21.87 -12.06
N PRO A 183 -3.80 22.50 -10.86
CA PRO A 183 -2.71 23.00 -10.05
C PRO A 183 -1.88 21.94 -9.30
N PHE A 184 -2.27 20.64 -9.31
CA PHE A 184 -1.69 19.61 -8.46
C PHE A 184 -0.64 18.76 -9.20
N GLU A 185 0.42 19.36 -9.71
CA GLU A 185 1.43 18.65 -10.51
C GLU A 185 2.34 17.74 -9.67
N ASP A 186 2.92 18.25 -8.58
CA ASP A 186 3.95 17.56 -7.77
C ASP A 186 3.45 17.10 -6.40
N GLY A 187 2.27 17.55 -5.99
CA GLY A 187 1.69 17.26 -4.69
C GLY A 187 0.45 18.08 -4.43
N GLY A 188 -0.10 17.93 -3.24
CA GLY A 188 -1.25 18.68 -2.75
C GLY A 188 -2.49 17.83 -2.55
N TRP A 189 -3.29 18.34 -1.61
CA TRP A 189 -4.54 17.80 -1.15
C TRP A 189 -5.63 18.85 -1.25
N VAL A 190 -6.88 18.42 -1.28
CA VAL A 190 -8.06 19.29 -1.10
C VAL A 190 -8.83 18.80 0.11
N TRP A 191 -9.31 19.72 0.95
CA TRP A 191 -10.13 19.42 2.13
C TRP A 191 -11.04 20.59 2.46
N PHE A 192 -11.92 20.41 3.43
CA PHE A 192 -12.76 21.48 3.95
C PHE A 192 -12.68 21.58 5.47
N ASP A 193 -12.96 22.77 5.97
CA ASP A 193 -13.09 23.08 7.39
C ASP A 193 -14.50 23.55 7.69
N VAL A 194 -14.93 23.34 8.92
CA VAL A 194 -16.24 23.76 9.40
C VAL A 194 -16.06 24.54 10.68
N ALA A 195 -16.77 25.67 10.81
CA ALA A 195 -16.73 26.49 12.02
C ALA A 195 -18.14 26.91 12.44
N THR A 196 -18.36 26.95 13.76
CA THR A 196 -19.62 27.41 14.38
C THR A 196 -19.37 28.61 15.28
N VAL A 197 -20.41 29.44 15.49
CA VAL A 197 -20.34 30.57 16.44
C VAL A 197 -21.36 30.37 17.56
N ARG A 198 -22.61 30.65 17.34
CA ARG A 198 -23.65 30.64 18.41
C ARG A 198 -24.47 29.37 18.44
N GLU A 199 -24.58 28.72 17.31
CA GLU A 199 -25.40 27.54 17.10
C GLU A 199 -24.55 26.36 16.66
N SER A 200 -25.07 25.14 16.81
CA SER A 200 -24.46 23.94 16.30
C SER A 200 -24.65 23.79 14.80
N LEU A 201 -23.75 23.07 14.16
CA LEU A 201 -23.84 22.69 12.75
C LEU A 201 -23.62 21.20 12.60
N THR A 202 -24.53 20.52 11.94
CA THR A 202 -24.39 19.10 11.55
C THR A 202 -23.95 19.04 10.10
N VAL A 203 -22.92 18.24 9.84
CA VAL A 203 -22.43 17.87 8.50
C VAL A 203 -22.76 16.41 8.27
N ALA A 204 -23.36 16.09 7.14
CA ALA A 204 -23.72 14.74 6.77
C ALA A 204 -23.38 14.44 5.30
N ASP A 205 -23.16 13.16 5.01
CA ASP A 205 -23.03 12.55 3.68
C ASP A 205 -22.04 13.29 2.75
N ALA A 206 -20.96 13.81 3.33
CA ALA A 206 -19.92 14.49 2.57
C ALA A 206 -19.13 13.49 1.71
N ALA A 207 -18.91 13.85 0.44
CA ALA A 207 -18.15 13.02 -0.51
C ALA A 207 -17.49 13.87 -1.60
N TRP A 208 -16.34 13.40 -2.05
CA TRP A 208 -15.69 13.85 -3.27
C TRP A 208 -16.24 13.08 -4.45
N ILE A 209 -16.75 13.78 -5.44
CA ILE A 209 -17.48 13.20 -6.59
C ILE A 209 -16.95 13.77 -7.91
N VAL A 210 -17.28 13.09 -9.00
CA VAL A 210 -17.20 13.60 -10.38
C VAL A 210 -18.56 13.47 -11.05
N ASP A 211 -18.86 14.39 -11.97
CA ASP A 211 -20.09 14.37 -12.76
C ASP A 211 -20.01 13.39 -13.93
N GLU A 212 -18.80 12.98 -14.31
CA GLU A 212 -18.56 12.04 -15.39
C GLU A 212 -18.87 10.60 -14.96
N PRO A 213 -19.52 9.81 -15.81
CA PRO A 213 -19.70 8.39 -15.53
C PRO A 213 -18.34 7.65 -15.64
N LEU A 214 -17.82 7.20 -14.51
CA LEU A 214 -16.68 6.30 -14.50
C LEU A 214 -17.14 4.84 -14.52
N PRO A 215 -16.44 3.94 -15.23
CA PRO A 215 -16.79 2.53 -15.24
C PRO A 215 -16.70 1.94 -13.83
N VAL A 216 -17.59 0.99 -13.55
CA VAL A 216 -17.51 0.17 -12.32
C VAL A 216 -17.00 -1.19 -12.74
N HIS A 217 -15.77 -1.49 -12.38
CA HIS A 217 -15.14 -2.77 -12.67
C HIS A 217 -15.44 -3.79 -11.57
N PRO A 218 -15.94 -4.98 -11.87
CA PRO A 218 -16.16 -6.02 -10.86
C PRO A 218 -14.85 -6.41 -10.19
N LEU A 219 -14.84 -6.40 -8.84
CA LEU A 219 -13.68 -6.66 -8.00
C LEU A 219 -13.70 -8.09 -7.44
N ALA A 220 -12.60 -8.84 -7.59
CA ALA A 220 -12.33 -10.01 -6.76
C ALA A 220 -11.39 -9.61 -5.61
N VAL A 221 -11.65 -10.14 -4.41
CA VAL A 221 -10.74 -10.03 -3.28
C VAL A 221 -10.13 -11.41 -3.02
N ALA A 222 -8.80 -11.50 -2.92
CA ALA A 222 -8.09 -12.74 -2.61
C ALA A 222 -7.36 -12.58 -1.27
N ILE A 223 -7.74 -13.40 -0.30
CA ILE A 223 -7.17 -13.44 1.05
C ILE A 223 -6.40 -14.76 1.20
N THR A 224 -5.15 -14.66 1.65
CA THR A 224 -4.34 -15.84 1.97
C THR A 224 -4.24 -15.97 3.48
N THR A 225 -4.51 -17.17 4.01
CA THR A 225 -4.46 -17.42 5.47
C THR A 225 -3.73 -18.72 5.81
N PHE A 226 -3.07 -18.71 6.97
CA PHE A 226 -2.41 -19.89 7.54
C PHE A 226 -2.57 -19.93 9.05
N ASN A 227 -3.46 -20.81 9.55
CA ASN A 227 -3.74 -21.00 10.98
C ASN A 227 -4.18 -19.74 11.73
N ARG A 228 -4.88 -18.82 11.03
CA ARG A 228 -5.41 -17.56 11.59
C ARG A 228 -6.91 -17.39 11.29
N PRO A 229 -7.77 -18.36 11.61
CA PRO A 229 -9.18 -18.31 11.24
C PRO A 229 -9.92 -17.11 11.83
N ALA A 230 -9.57 -16.67 13.05
CA ALA A 230 -10.20 -15.54 13.70
C ALA A 230 -9.89 -14.20 13.01
N ASP A 231 -8.65 -14.01 12.59
CA ASP A 231 -8.22 -12.80 11.86
C ASP A 231 -8.87 -12.77 10.47
N CYS A 232 -8.81 -13.86 9.72
CA CYS A 232 -9.44 -13.98 8.41
C CYS A 232 -10.97 -13.72 8.47
N VAL A 233 -11.69 -14.28 9.43
CA VAL A 233 -13.13 -14.01 9.60
C VAL A 233 -13.39 -12.56 9.99
N THR A 234 -12.48 -11.91 10.72
CA THR A 234 -12.61 -10.48 11.05
C THR A 234 -12.39 -9.61 9.81
N ALA A 235 -11.41 -9.93 8.96
CA ALA A 235 -11.19 -9.24 7.69
C ALA A 235 -12.39 -9.40 6.73
N LEU A 236 -12.96 -10.62 6.64
CA LEU A 236 -14.19 -10.88 5.88
C LEU A 236 -15.37 -10.06 6.43
N ALA A 237 -15.55 -10.00 7.75
CA ALA A 237 -16.62 -9.23 8.37
C ALA A 237 -16.52 -7.74 8.05
N ALA A 238 -15.29 -7.18 8.06
CA ALA A 238 -15.06 -5.79 7.71
C ALA A 238 -15.40 -5.47 6.24
N LEU A 239 -15.13 -6.39 5.31
CA LEU A 239 -15.55 -6.26 3.91
C LEU A 239 -17.08 -6.31 3.76
N ALA A 240 -17.76 -7.08 4.60
CA ALA A 240 -19.21 -7.28 4.53
C ALA A 240 -20.00 -6.19 5.26
N GLU A 241 -19.38 -5.40 6.12
CA GLU A 241 -20.01 -4.37 6.95
C GLU A 241 -20.64 -3.24 6.12
N ASP A 242 -20.09 -2.94 4.96
CA ASP A 242 -20.50 -1.81 4.11
C ASP A 242 -21.11 -2.30 2.79
N GLU A 243 -22.39 -1.95 2.55
CA GLU A 243 -23.13 -2.33 1.35
C GLU A 243 -22.46 -1.81 0.06
N ALA A 244 -21.82 -0.63 0.09
CA ALA A 244 -21.13 -0.11 -1.08
C ALA A 244 -19.87 -0.92 -1.41
N VAL A 245 -19.16 -1.42 -0.39
CA VAL A 245 -18.03 -2.36 -0.57
C VAL A 245 -18.53 -3.68 -1.15
N LEU A 246 -19.59 -4.25 -0.57
CA LEU A 246 -20.22 -5.46 -1.11
C LEU A 246 -20.72 -5.26 -2.55
N GLY A 247 -21.16 -4.05 -2.89
CA GLY A 247 -21.67 -3.70 -4.22
C GLY A 247 -20.62 -3.75 -5.33
N VAL A 248 -19.35 -3.55 -5.03
CA VAL A 248 -18.25 -3.63 -6.01
C VAL A 248 -17.58 -5.02 -6.04
N ILE A 249 -17.78 -5.84 -5.01
CA ILE A 249 -17.18 -7.18 -4.89
C ILE A 249 -18.01 -8.19 -5.69
N ALA A 250 -17.41 -8.75 -6.74
CA ALA A 250 -17.96 -9.85 -7.52
C ALA A 250 -17.63 -11.22 -6.92
N LYS A 251 -16.42 -11.38 -6.36
CA LYS A 251 -15.94 -12.64 -5.75
C LYS A 251 -14.99 -12.37 -4.59
N VAL A 252 -14.99 -13.29 -3.62
CA VAL A 252 -13.99 -13.34 -2.55
C VAL A 252 -13.41 -14.76 -2.54
N PHE A 253 -12.10 -14.88 -2.70
CA PHE A 253 -11.35 -16.13 -2.60
C PHE A 253 -10.56 -16.13 -1.29
N VAL A 254 -10.82 -17.09 -0.43
CA VAL A 254 -10.01 -17.34 0.76
C VAL A 254 -9.17 -18.59 0.52
N VAL A 255 -7.86 -18.41 0.36
CA VAL A 255 -6.93 -19.53 0.20
C VAL A 255 -6.43 -19.95 1.58
N ASP A 256 -7.05 -21.01 2.12
CA ASP A 256 -6.78 -21.54 3.45
C ASP A 256 -5.71 -22.63 3.39
N GLN A 257 -4.50 -22.26 3.80
CA GLN A 257 -3.32 -23.14 3.81
C GLN A 257 -3.08 -23.79 5.18
N GLY A 258 -3.93 -23.48 6.16
CA GLY A 258 -3.77 -23.94 7.56
C GLY A 258 -4.30 -25.33 7.84
N SER A 259 -3.90 -25.88 8.97
CA SER A 259 -4.52 -27.06 9.60
C SER A 259 -5.74 -26.67 10.46
N VAL A 260 -5.77 -25.45 11.01
CA VAL A 260 -6.91 -24.86 11.69
C VAL A 260 -7.70 -24.06 10.66
N LYS A 261 -8.88 -24.58 10.30
CA LYS A 261 -9.62 -24.09 9.14
C LYS A 261 -10.50 -22.87 9.44
N VAL A 262 -10.56 -21.95 8.47
CA VAL A 262 -11.41 -20.75 8.54
C VAL A 262 -12.89 -21.16 8.66
N ARG A 263 -13.30 -22.23 7.96
CA ARG A 263 -14.68 -22.74 7.98
C ARG A 263 -15.13 -23.22 9.35
N ASP A 264 -14.18 -23.64 10.21
CA ASP A 264 -14.48 -24.17 11.55
C ASP A 264 -14.63 -23.06 12.60
N HIS A 265 -14.33 -21.80 12.23
CA HIS A 265 -14.48 -20.68 13.15
C HIS A 265 -15.95 -20.37 13.42
N GLN A 266 -16.31 -20.18 14.70
CA GLN A 266 -17.70 -20.01 15.16
C GLN A 266 -18.50 -18.91 14.43
N ARG A 267 -17.84 -17.80 14.03
CA ARG A 267 -18.48 -16.68 13.31
C ARG A 267 -18.50 -16.87 11.79
N PHE A 268 -17.82 -17.90 11.25
CA PHE A 268 -17.65 -18.04 9.81
C PHE A 268 -18.98 -18.14 9.06
N ALA A 269 -19.88 -19.01 9.50
CA ALA A 269 -21.15 -19.22 8.82
C ALA A 269 -21.99 -17.92 8.71
N THR A 270 -22.01 -17.11 9.77
CA THR A 270 -22.73 -15.82 9.79
C THR A 270 -22.11 -14.81 8.83
N VAL A 271 -20.79 -14.72 8.81
CA VAL A 271 -20.08 -13.79 7.91
C VAL A 271 -20.17 -14.25 6.46
N ALA A 272 -19.99 -15.53 6.19
CA ALA A 272 -20.09 -16.13 4.86
C ALA A 272 -21.47 -15.90 4.22
N ALA A 273 -22.54 -15.97 5.02
CA ALA A 273 -23.90 -15.73 4.54
C ALA A 273 -24.10 -14.32 3.92
N GLN A 274 -23.33 -13.33 4.33
CA GLN A 274 -23.42 -11.97 3.78
C GLN A 274 -22.85 -11.88 2.34
N PHE A 275 -21.93 -12.76 2.01
CA PHE A 275 -21.37 -12.83 0.65
C PHE A 275 -22.21 -13.74 -0.29
N GLY A 276 -22.94 -14.71 0.27
CA GLY A 276 -23.65 -15.73 -0.51
C GLY A 276 -22.68 -16.48 -1.44
N ASP A 277 -23.07 -16.68 -2.70
CA ASP A 277 -22.27 -17.41 -3.70
C ASP A 277 -20.99 -16.68 -4.14
N ARG A 278 -20.75 -15.48 -3.65
CA ARG A 278 -19.53 -14.71 -3.94
C ARG A 278 -18.32 -15.19 -3.15
N LEU A 279 -18.48 -15.83 -1.98
CA LEU A 279 -17.38 -16.33 -1.16
C LEU A 279 -17.02 -17.76 -1.55
N GLU A 280 -15.74 -17.96 -1.85
CA GLU A 280 -15.17 -19.29 -2.08
C GLU A 280 -13.95 -19.48 -1.17
N VAL A 281 -13.96 -20.55 -0.36
CA VAL A 281 -12.83 -20.96 0.45
C VAL A 281 -12.12 -22.13 -0.23
N ILE A 282 -10.81 -22.00 -0.44
CA ILE A 282 -9.99 -22.95 -1.19
C ILE A 282 -8.99 -23.57 -0.23
N ASP A 283 -9.07 -24.86 -0.03
CA ASP A 283 -8.08 -25.59 0.75
C ASP A 283 -6.83 -25.85 -0.09
N GLN A 284 -5.67 -25.50 0.45
CA GLN A 284 -4.38 -25.67 -0.18
C GLN A 284 -3.33 -26.07 0.86
N GLU A 285 -2.30 -26.79 0.45
CA GLU A 285 -1.12 -26.98 1.29
C GLU A 285 -0.38 -25.65 1.52
N ASN A 286 0.44 -25.55 2.57
CA ASN A 286 1.18 -24.32 2.85
C ASN A 286 2.28 -24.07 1.80
N LEU A 287 1.99 -23.21 0.86
CA LEU A 287 2.91 -22.73 -0.17
C LEU A 287 3.37 -21.26 0.08
N GLY A 288 3.17 -20.80 1.33
CA GLY A 288 3.49 -19.44 1.76
C GLY A 288 2.56 -18.37 1.18
N GLY A 289 2.87 -17.10 1.44
CA GLY A 289 2.14 -15.95 0.89
C GLY A 289 2.15 -15.94 -0.63
N SER A 290 3.33 -16.15 -1.23
CA SER A 290 3.51 -16.21 -2.68
C SER A 290 2.59 -17.25 -3.35
N GLY A 291 2.54 -18.48 -2.83
CA GLY A 291 1.70 -19.55 -3.37
C GLY A 291 0.20 -19.34 -3.10
N GLY A 292 -0.15 -18.78 -1.95
CA GLY A 292 -1.53 -18.45 -1.61
C GLY A 292 -2.10 -17.34 -2.50
N PHE A 293 -1.39 -16.24 -2.64
CA PHE A 293 -1.79 -15.14 -3.53
C PHE A 293 -1.78 -15.55 -5.01
N ALA A 294 -0.80 -16.34 -5.45
CA ALA A 294 -0.80 -16.90 -6.81
C ALA A 294 -2.06 -17.73 -7.09
N ARG A 295 -2.54 -18.51 -6.10
CA ARG A 295 -3.79 -19.26 -6.22
C ARG A 295 -4.99 -18.32 -6.33
N GLY A 296 -5.08 -17.30 -5.47
CA GLY A 296 -6.15 -16.30 -5.53
C GLY A 296 -6.21 -15.57 -6.87
N MET A 297 -5.06 -15.13 -7.39
CA MET A 297 -4.94 -14.51 -8.71
C MET A 297 -5.38 -15.46 -9.82
N LEU A 298 -4.99 -16.73 -9.76
CA LEU A 298 -5.38 -17.75 -10.76
C LEU A 298 -6.88 -17.96 -10.79
N GLU A 299 -7.54 -18.07 -9.63
CA GLU A 299 -8.99 -18.25 -9.57
C GLU A 299 -9.74 -16.99 -10.05
N ALA A 300 -9.22 -15.81 -9.75
CA ALA A 300 -9.75 -14.56 -10.30
C ALA A 300 -9.63 -14.51 -11.83
N LEU A 301 -8.50 -14.96 -12.40
CA LEU A 301 -8.32 -15.05 -13.86
C LEU A 301 -9.26 -16.07 -14.52
N ARG A 302 -9.63 -17.14 -13.82
CA ARG A 302 -10.61 -18.15 -14.28
C ARG A 302 -12.05 -17.64 -14.24
N THR A 303 -12.30 -16.60 -13.45
CA THR A 303 -13.63 -16.01 -13.30
C THR A 303 -13.86 -14.97 -14.39
N THR A 304 -14.91 -15.11 -15.18
CA THR A 304 -15.16 -14.25 -16.36
C THR A 304 -15.64 -12.85 -16.01
N ASN A 305 -16.28 -12.67 -14.86
CA ASN A 305 -16.82 -11.38 -14.41
C ASN A 305 -15.95 -10.79 -13.29
N VAL A 306 -14.66 -10.58 -13.57
CA VAL A 306 -13.69 -9.94 -12.69
C VAL A 306 -12.73 -9.12 -13.53
N ASP A 307 -12.70 -7.82 -13.29
CA ASP A 307 -11.81 -6.89 -13.99
C ASP A 307 -10.65 -6.41 -13.10
N HIS A 308 -10.88 -6.38 -11.79
CA HIS A 308 -9.89 -6.01 -10.78
C HIS A 308 -9.71 -7.13 -9.75
N VAL A 309 -8.49 -7.33 -9.28
CA VAL A 309 -8.14 -8.31 -8.25
C VAL A 309 -7.42 -7.59 -7.11
N MET A 310 -7.95 -7.65 -5.90
CA MET A 310 -7.34 -7.10 -4.70
C MET A 310 -6.77 -8.24 -3.87
N LEU A 311 -5.47 -8.22 -3.62
CA LEU A 311 -4.83 -9.07 -2.63
C LEU A 311 -4.91 -8.41 -1.27
N MET A 312 -5.14 -9.19 -0.24
CA MET A 312 -5.23 -8.72 1.14
C MET A 312 -4.74 -9.79 2.13
N ASP A 313 -3.94 -9.38 3.11
CA ASP A 313 -3.54 -10.26 4.22
C ASP A 313 -4.74 -10.57 5.14
N ASP A 314 -4.65 -11.67 5.86
CA ASP A 314 -5.70 -12.13 6.78
C ASP A 314 -5.69 -11.40 8.14
N ASP A 315 -4.56 -10.81 8.54
CA ASP A 315 -4.33 -10.20 9.86
C ASP A 315 -4.39 -8.66 9.85
N VAL A 316 -4.95 -8.09 8.80
CA VAL A 316 -5.17 -6.64 8.71
C VAL A 316 -6.44 -6.21 9.44
N ARG A 317 -6.46 -4.96 9.93
CA ARG A 317 -7.69 -4.26 10.29
C ARG A 317 -8.00 -3.27 9.18
N LEU A 318 -9.19 -3.37 8.64
CA LEU A 318 -9.60 -2.69 7.41
C LEU A 318 -10.45 -1.46 7.71
N GLU A 319 -10.12 -0.31 7.09
CA GLU A 319 -11.10 0.74 6.82
C GLU A 319 -11.80 0.41 5.50
N PRO A 320 -13.12 0.08 5.49
CA PRO A 320 -13.82 -0.36 4.28
C PRO A 320 -13.75 0.64 3.14
N ASP A 321 -13.74 1.95 3.44
CA ASP A 321 -13.57 2.99 2.43
C ASP A 321 -12.24 2.89 1.68
N SER A 322 -11.20 2.30 2.26
CA SER A 322 -9.94 2.06 1.57
C SER A 322 -10.11 1.18 0.32
N VAL A 323 -11.00 0.19 0.39
CA VAL A 323 -11.35 -0.66 -0.78
C VAL A 323 -12.02 0.17 -1.87
N LEU A 324 -13.02 0.98 -1.50
CA LEU A 324 -13.76 1.82 -2.45
C LEU A 324 -12.86 2.86 -3.10
N ARG A 325 -11.96 3.48 -2.34
CA ARG A 325 -10.99 4.48 -2.82
C ARG A 325 -10.00 3.88 -3.80
N ALA A 326 -9.39 2.74 -3.46
CA ALA A 326 -8.48 2.03 -4.36
C ALA A 326 -9.20 1.59 -5.65
N HIS A 327 -10.42 1.07 -5.51
CA HIS A 327 -11.24 0.63 -6.64
C HIS A 327 -11.68 1.80 -7.54
N ALA A 328 -12.16 2.91 -6.97
CA ALA A 328 -12.55 4.10 -7.72
C ALA A 328 -11.35 4.71 -8.47
N PHE A 329 -10.19 4.78 -7.79
CA PHE A 329 -8.95 5.27 -8.38
C PHE A 329 -8.50 4.40 -9.55
N ALA A 330 -8.41 3.07 -9.37
CA ALA A 330 -8.03 2.14 -10.43
C ALA A 330 -8.97 2.23 -11.63
N SER A 331 -10.29 2.39 -11.39
CA SER A 331 -11.31 2.51 -12.44
C SER A 331 -11.20 3.82 -13.25
N ALA A 332 -10.62 4.87 -12.64
CA ALA A 332 -10.48 6.20 -13.27
C ALA A 332 -9.13 6.37 -13.98
N THR A 333 -8.18 5.46 -13.84
CA THR A 333 -6.83 5.62 -14.39
C THR A 333 -6.80 5.66 -15.91
N SER A 334 -5.88 6.46 -16.46
CA SER A 334 -5.71 6.61 -17.91
C SER A 334 -5.11 5.38 -18.58
N SER A 335 -4.38 4.58 -17.80
CA SER A 335 -3.78 3.29 -18.20
C SER A 335 -3.75 2.39 -16.96
N PRO A 336 -3.72 1.06 -17.10
CA PRO A 336 -3.68 0.15 -15.97
C PRO A 336 -2.49 0.41 -15.05
N VAL A 337 -2.76 0.56 -13.75
CA VAL A 337 -1.75 0.72 -12.70
C VAL A 337 -2.06 -0.22 -11.54
N ILE A 338 -1.03 -0.66 -10.84
CA ILE A 338 -1.18 -1.38 -9.57
C ILE A 338 -1.45 -0.35 -8.49
N VAL A 339 -2.53 -0.51 -7.71
CA VAL A 339 -2.92 0.43 -6.65
C VAL A 339 -2.73 -0.22 -5.29
N GLY A 340 -1.71 0.21 -4.57
CA GLY A 340 -1.42 -0.25 -3.22
C GLY A 340 -2.00 0.67 -2.14
N ALA A 341 -2.35 0.08 -1.00
CA ALA A 341 -2.71 0.81 0.21
C ALA A 341 -1.49 1.10 1.07
N GLN A 342 -1.51 2.22 1.79
CA GLN A 342 -0.54 2.54 2.83
C GLN A 342 -0.75 1.66 4.06
N MET A 343 0.24 1.57 4.93
CA MET A 343 0.15 0.78 6.15
C MET A 343 0.19 1.68 7.39
N LEU A 344 -0.86 1.61 8.19
CA LEU A 344 -0.94 2.18 9.54
C LEU A 344 -0.47 1.15 10.57
N ASN A 345 0.11 1.62 11.65
CA ASN A 345 0.60 0.78 12.74
C ASN A 345 -0.56 0.25 13.58
N LEU A 346 -0.69 -1.07 13.75
CA LEU A 346 -1.78 -1.67 14.52
C LEU A 346 -1.64 -1.43 16.05
N GLN A 347 -0.43 -1.18 16.54
CA GLN A 347 -0.16 -0.94 17.96
C GLN A 347 -0.28 0.55 18.32
N VAL A 348 0.08 1.45 17.42
CA VAL A 348 -0.08 2.91 17.54
C VAL A 348 -0.93 3.37 16.36
N ARG A 349 -2.24 3.29 16.49
CA ARG A 349 -3.18 3.33 15.35
C ARG A 349 -3.26 4.66 14.63
N SER A 350 -2.85 5.76 15.26
CA SER A 350 -2.69 7.06 14.63
C SER A 350 -1.42 7.21 13.79
N GLN A 351 -0.53 6.18 13.78
CA GLN A 351 0.77 6.26 13.16
C GLN A 351 0.78 5.65 11.75
N LEU A 352 1.23 6.41 10.76
CA LEU A 352 1.55 5.93 9.42
C LEU A 352 2.91 5.23 9.44
N HIS A 353 2.92 3.90 9.26
CA HIS A 353 4.14 3.10 9.29
C HIS A 353 4.82 3.01 7.92
N ALA A 354 4.08 2.73 6.85
CA ALA A 354 4.61 2.68 5.49
C ALA A 354 3.79 3.59 4.56
N MET A 355 4.45 4.61 4.02
CA MET A 355 3.86 5.58 3.10
C MET A 355 3.97 5.14 1.64
N GLY A 356 5.08 4.49 1.28
CA GLY A 356 5.38 3.95 -0.03
C GLY A 356 6.84 3.52 -0.12
N GLU A 357 7.13 2.53 -0.94
CA GLU A 357 8.40 1.83 -0.94
C GLU A 357 8.99 1.66 -2.35
N ILE A 358 10.30 1.52 -2.40
CA ILE A 358 11.05 1.21 -3.61
C ILE A 358 12.01 0.04 -3.40
N VAL A 359 12.28 -0.68 -4.47
CA VAL A 359 13.46 -1.55 -4.56
C VAL A 359 14.60 -0.74 -5.18
N ASP A 360 15.62 -0.46 -4.39
CA ASP A 360 16.84 0.16 -4.89
C ASP A 360 17.76 -0.91 -5.47
N LEU A 361 17.70 -1.10 -6.77
CA LEU A 361 18.50 -2.11 -7.49
C LEU A 361 20.02 -1.82 -7.49
N ARG A 362 20.47 -0.63 -7.02
CA ARG A 362 21.89 -0.29 -6.87
C ARG A 362 22.45 -0.77 -5.54
N THR A 363 21.67 -0.55 -4.46
CA THR A 363 22.03 -0.99 -3.11
C THR A 363 21.56 -2.41 -2.82
N SER A 364 20.76 -2.95 -3.74
CA SER A 364 20.23 -4.31 -3.64
C SER A 364 19.32 -4.52 -2.43
N PHE A 365 18.52 -3.50 -2.08
CA PHE A 365 17.62 -3.55 -0.94
C PHE A 365 16.34 -2.75 -1.18
N TRP A 366 15.26 -3.13 -0.49
CA TRP A 366 14.06 -2.31 -0.42
C TRP A 366 14.22 -1.22 0.64
N ARG A 367 13.58 -0.09 0.44
CA ARG A 367 13.60 1.05 1.36
C ARG A 367 12.39 1.96 1.13
N PRO A 368 12.06 2.85 2.09
CA PRO A 368 11.08 3.89 1.88
C PRO A 368 11.35 4.70 0.61
N ALA A 369 10.29 5.04 -0.13
CA ALA A 369 10.39 5.88 -1.30
C ALA A 369 10.98 7.27 -0.94
N PRO A 370 11.78 7.89 -1.80
CA PRO A 370 12.30 9.23 -1.54
C PRO A 370 11.18 10.23 -1.25
N GLY A 371 11.32 11.00 -0.18
CA GLY A 371 10.31 11.94 0.29
C GLY A 371 9.26 11.33 1.23
N SER A 372 9.26 10.02 1.45
CA SER A 372 8.37 9.39 2.43
C SER A 372 8.68 9.85 3.86
N VAL A 373 7.63 9.98 4.66
CA VAL A 373 7.73 10.14 6.11
C VAL A 373 7.51 8.78 6.74
N TYR A 374 8.42 8.38 7.63
CA TYR A 374 8.36 7.12 8.34
C TYR A 374 7.86 7.34 9.77
N GLU A 375 7.00 6.45 10.26
CA GLU A 375 6.43 6.49 11.62
C GLU A 375 5.77 7.84 11.99
N HIS A 376 5.09 8.46 11.03
CA HIS A 376 4.39 9.71 11.27
C HIS A 376 3.13 9.51 12.11
N ASP A 377 3.04 10.18 13.26
CA ASP A 377 1.91 10.10 14.18
C ASP A 377 0.96 11.31 14.02
N PHE A 378 -0.21 11.07 13.44
CA PHE A 378 -1.23 12.09 13.19
C PHE A 378 -1.86 12.65 14.48
N ALA A 379 -1.74 11.95 15.62
CA ALA A 379 -2.17 12.48 16.90
C ALA A 379 -1.23 13.58 17.44
N LYS A 380 0.03 13.59 16.97
CA LYS A 380 1.04 14.59 17.38
C LYS A 380 1.18 15.73 16.39
N LEU A 381 1.09 15.41 15.09
CA LEU A 381 1.26 16.39 14.02
C LEU A 381 0.29 16.07 12.89
N THR A 382 -0.68 16.95 12.68
CA THR A 382 -1.78 16.73 11.74
C THR A 382 -1.28 16.74 10.29
N LEU A 383 -2.10 16.24 9.35
CA LEU A 383 -1.79 16.29 7.92
C LEU A 383 -1.46 17.72 7.48
N ARG A 384 -2.25 18.72 7.92
CA ARG A 384 -2.04 20.14 7.61
C ARG A 384 -0.67 20.66 8.05
N GLN A 385 -0.15 20.20 9.18
CA GLN A 385 1.09 20.66 9.79
C GLN A 385 2.33 19.96 9.22
N GLN A 386 2.19 18.70 8.75
CA GLN A 386 3.32 17.91 8.24
C GLN A 386 3.55 18.17 6.74
N ARG A 387 4.43 19.11 6.45
CA ARG A 387 4.72 19.56 5.07
C ARG A 387 5.13 18.45 4.11
N LEU A 388 5.88 17.46 4.56
CA LEU A 388 6.38 16.38 3.71
C LEU A 388 5.26 15.44 3.21
N LEU A 389 4.11 15.36 3.89
CA LEU A 389 2.96 14.56 3.46
C LEU A 389 2.22 15.16 2.25
N HIS A 390 2.54 16.40 1.87
CA HIS A 390 1.88 17.06 0.76
C HIS A 390 2.56 16.81 -0.58
N ALA A 391 3.81 16.39 -0.61
CA ALA A 391 4.48 15.98 -1.84
C ALA A 391 3.99 14.60 -2.31
N ARG A 392 3.80 14.45 -3.63
CA ARG A 392 3.53 13.13 -4.20
C ARG A 392 4.81 12.30 -4.22
N ILE A 393 4.74 11.07 -3.72
CA ILE A 393 5.84 10.12 -3.78
C ILE A 393 5.65 9.12 -4.92
N HIS A 394 6.74 8.46 -5.31
CA HIS A 394 6.75 7.45 -6.34
C HIS A 394 7.27 6.13 -5.76
N SER A 395 6.39 5.14 -5.69
CA SER A 395 6.70 3.78 -5.26
C SER A 395 7.08 2.91 -6.46
N THR A 396 7.90 1.88 -6.26
CA THR A 396 8.16 0.86 -7.27
C THR A 396 7.43 -0.45 -6.96
N TYR A 397 7.00 -0.64 -5.72
CA TYR A 397 6.16 -1.76 -5.29
C TYR A 397 5.29 -1.36 -4.10
N ASN A 398 4.32 -2.19 -3.78
CA ASN A 398 3.53 -2.13 -2.55
C ASN A 398 3.39 -3.53 -1.97
N GLY A 399 3.48 -3.65 -0.65
CA GLY A 399 3.20 -4.90 0.01
C GLY A 399 1.76 -5.38 -0.23
N TRP A 400 1.56 -6.69 -0.21
CA TRP A 400 0.25 -7.28 -0.52
C TRP A 400 -0.70 -7.34 0.67
N TRP A 401 -0.42 -6.57 1.72
CA TRP A 401 -1.38 -6.37 2.82
C TRP A 401 -2.73 -5.81 2.35
N MET A 402 -2.74 -4.97 1.30
CA MET A 402 -3.88 -4.59 0.46
C MET A 402 -3.35 -3.97 -0.83
N CYS A 403 -3.50 -4.68 -1.94
CA CYS A 403 -2.97 -4.24 -3.23
C CYS A 403 -3.91 -4.68 -4.37
N LEU A 404 -4.37 -3.72 -5.18
CA LEU A 404 -5.31 -3.94 -6.28
C LEU A 404 -4.59 -3.97 -7.62
N PHE A 405 -4.92 -4.97 -8.43
CA PHE A 405 -4.38 -5.22 -9.75
C PHE A 405 -5.51 -5.20 -10.79
N PRO A 406 -5.43 -4.38 -11.85
CA PRO A 406 -6.24 -4.59 -13.04
C PRO A 406 -5.95 -5.97 -13.64
N ARG A 407 -6.97 -6.65 -14.17
CA ARG A 407 -6.85 -7.98 -14.77
C ARG A 407 -5.77 -8.05 -15.84
N GLU A 408 -5.66 -7.01 -16.68
CA GLU A 408 -4.63 -6.91 -17.72
C GLU A 408 -3.20 -7.05 -17.16
N VAL A 409 -2.96 -6.55 -15.95
CA VAL A 409 -1.65 -6.70 -15.28
C VAL A 409 -1.33 -8.17 -15.06
N LEU A 410 -2.31 -8.94 -14.53
CA LEU A 410 -2.11 -10.37 -14.25
C LEU A 410 -1.94 -11.16 -15.56
N GLU A 411 -2.72 -10.85 -16.59
CA GLU A 411 -2.66 -11.53 -17.88
C GLU A 411 -1.32 -11.32 -18.60
N ARG A 412 -0.72 -10.13 -18.47
CA ARG A 412 0.54 -9.80 -19.16
C ARG A 412 1.78 -10.08 -18.34
N THR A 413 1.69 -9.93 -17.00
CA THR A 413 2.81 -10.18 -16.11
C THR A 413 2.90 -11.65 -15.70
N GLY A 414 1.76 -12.38 -15.74
CA GLY A 414 1.65 -13.75 -15.24
C GLY A 414 1.48 -13.81 -13.72
N LEU A 415 1.64 -15.01 -13.16
CA LEU A 415 1.52 -15.23 -11.72
C LEU A 415 2.84 -14.93 -10.98
N PRO A 416 2.79 -14.72 -9.65
CA PRO A 416 3.98 -14.58 -8.82
C PRO A 416 4.96 -15.76 -8.95
N LEU A 417 6.24 -15.47 -8.80
CA LEU A 417 7.25 -16.52 -8.70
C LEU A 417 7.06 -17.37 -7.44
N PRO A 418 7.45 -18.65 -7.43
CA PRO A 418 7.28 -19.55 -6.28
C PRO A 418 8.32 -19.27 -5.18
N LEU A 419 8.26 -18.08 -4.60
CA LEU A 419 9.24 -17.59 -3.63
C LEU A 419 8.93 -17.99 -2.18
N PHE A 420 7.76 -18.51 -1.91
CA PHE A 420 7.19 -18.85 -0.62
C PHE A 420 6.79 -17.62 0.20
N ILE A 421 7.73 -16.79 0.62
CA ILE A 421 7.50 -15.55 1.40
C ILE A 421 8.68 -14.58 1.19
N LYS A 422 8.43 -13.29 1.35
CA LYS A 422 9.40 -12.19 1.20
C LYS A 422 9.86 -11.99 -0.24
N TRP A 423 9.85 -10.76 -0.69
CA TRP A 423 10.23 -10.32 -2.03
C TRP A 423 9.28 -10.71 -3.17
N ASP A 424 8.24 -11.46 -2.90
CA ASP A 424 7.23 -11.85 -3.87
C ASP A 424 6.46 -10.63 -4.42
N ASP A 425 6.05 -9.73 -3.54
CA ASP A 425 5.43 -8.44 -3.85
C ASP A 425 6.39 -7.51 -4.63
N ALA A 426 7.62 -7.39 -4.17
CA ALA A 426 8.63 -6.54 -4.77
C ALA A 426 9.06 -7.05 -6.17
N GLU A 427 9.34 -8.36 -6.31
CA GLU A 427 9.68 -8.97 -7.60
C GLU A 427 8.55 -8.79 -8.61
N TYR A 428 7.32 -9.11 -8.18
CA TYR A 428 6.15 -9.02 -9.05
C TYR A 428 5.92 -7.60 -9.57
N ALA A 429 6.03 -6.61 -8.69
CA ALA A 429 5.84 -5.20 -9.07
C ALA A 429 6.95 -4.69 -10.00
N LEU A 430 8.22 -5.13 -9.82
CA LEU A 430 9.31 -4.81 -10.74
C LEU A 430 9.04 -5.39 -12.13
N ARG A 431 8.63 -6.65 -12.21
CA ARG A 431 8.28 -7.34 -13.46
C ARG A 431 7.08 -6.70 -14.14
N ALA A 432 6.04 -6.32 -13.38
CA ALA A 432 4.90 -5.57 -13.88
C ALA A 432 5.33 -4.19 -14.42
N GLY A 433 6.24 -3.50 -13.73
CA GLY A 433 6.82 -2.24 -14.18
C GLY A 433 7.59 -2.38 -15.50
N GLU A 434 8.32 -3.48 -15.71
CA GLU A 434 8.98 -3.81 -16.99
C GLU A 434 7.97 -4.08 -18.12
N CYS A 435 6.78 -4.60 -17.77
CA CYS A 435 5.65 -4.74 -18.70
C CYS A 435 4.89 -3.43 -18.97
N GLY A 436 5.28 -2.33 -18.29
CA GLY A 436 4.67 -1.00 -18.46
C GLY A 436 3.55 -0.68 -17.47
N PHE A 437 3.40 -1.45 -16.40
CA PHE A 437 2.40 -1.23 -15.34
C PHE A 437 3.07 -0.66 -14.08
N PRO A 438 2.96 0.64 -13.82
CA PRO A 438 3.52 1.26 -12.62
C PRO A 438 2.71 0.89 -11.37
N THR A 439 3.36 1.02 -10.20
CA THR A 439 2.72 0.90 -8.89
C THR A 439 2.48 2.29 -8.30
N VAL A 440 1.28 2.50 -7.77
CA VAL A 440 0.87 3.72 -7.06
C VAL A 440 0.41 3.33 -5.66
N THR A 441 1.13 3.76 -4.62
CA THR A 441 0.64 3.65 -3.25
C THR A 441 -0.24 4.86 -2.95
N LEU A 442 -1.55 4.62 -2.82
CA LEU A 442 -2.57 5.68 -2.78
C LEU A 442 -2.77 6.18 -1.34
N PRO A 443 -2.47 7.46 -1.03
CA PRO A 443 -2.78 8.03 0.28
C PRO A 443 -4.30 8.11 0.53
N GLY A 444 -4.69 7.99 1.80
CA GLY A 444 -6.11 7.92 2.18
C GLY A 444 -6.75 6.55 1.95
N SER A 445 -5.99 5.59 1.37
CA SER A 445 -6.32 4.17 1.33
C SER A 445 -5.29 3.43 2.17
N ALA A 446 -5.71 2.83 3.28
CA ALA A 446 -4.81 2.16 4.22
C ALA A 446 -5.50 1.02 4.97
N ILE A 447 -4.66 0.18 5.53
CA ILE A 447 -5.01 -0.84 6.52
C ILE A 447 -4.12 -0.65 7.77
N TRP A 448 -4.54 -1.17 8.90
CA TRP A 448 -3.67 -1.36 10.06
C TRP A 448 -3.10 -2.76 10.05
N HIS A 449 -1.79 -2.85 10.22
CA HIS A 449 -1.07 -4.12 10.27
C HIS A 449 0.03 -4.07 11.34
N MET A 450 0.51 -5.21 11.80
CA MET A 450 1.63 -5.29 12.73
C MET A 450 2.89 -4.68 12.13
N PRO A 451 3.56 -3.74 12.82
CA PRO A 451 4.76 -3.09 12.32
C PRO A 451 5.92 -4.08 12.19
N TRP A 452 6.84 -3.82 11.26
CA TRP A 452 8.01 -4.68 11.05
C TRP A 452 9.00 -4.66 12.21
N THR A 453 8.96 -3.63 13.04
CA THR A 453 9.79 -3.48 14.24
C THR A 453 9.61 -4.62 15.24
N ASP A 454 8.48 -5.30 15.19
CA ASP A 454 8.16 -6.45 16.05
C ASP A 454 8.62 -7.79 15.48
N LYS A 455 9.19 -7.79 14.28
CA LYS A 455 9.63 -9.00 13.58
C LYS A 455 11.16 -9.05 13.52
N ASP A 456 11.75 -10.14 14.02
CA ASP A 456 13.19 -10.36 13.90
C ASP A 456 13.53 -11.13 12.62
N ASP A 457 13.12 -10.57 11.48
CA ASP A 457 13.36 -11.14 10.16
C ASP A 457 14.85 -11.36 9.85
N ALA A 458 15.76 -10.74 10.63
CA ALA A 458 17.19 -10.84 10.42
C ALA A 458 17.81 -12.11 11.00
N THR A 459 17.19 -12.73 12.02
CA THR A 459 17.74 -13.87 12.76
C THR A 459 16.82 -15.09 12.79
N ASP A 460 15.55 -14.94 12.38
CA ASP A 460 14.60 -16.04 12.34
C ASP A 460 14.71 -16.89 11.05
N TRP A 461 13.80 -17.84 10.89
CA TRP A 461 13.75 -18.73 9.73
C TRP A 461 13.50 -17.99 8.39
N THR A 462 12.91 -16.80 8.43
CA THR A 462 12.62 -15.99 7.23
C THR A 462 13.88 -15.42 6.59
N THR A 463 15.00 -15.33 7.33
CA THR A 463 16.32 -14.93 6.82
C THR A 463 16.73 -15.72 5.57
N TYR A 464 16.41 -17.02 5.54
CA TYR A 464 16.68 -17.86 4.37
C TYR A 464 15.93 -17.34 3.13
N PHE A 465 14.64 -17.14 3.22
CA PHE A 465 13.82 -16.67 2.10
C PHE A 465 14.20 -15.25 1.71
N HIS A 466 14.44 -14.40 2.71
CA HIS A 466 14.81 -13.01 2.49
C HIS A 466 16.08 -12.87 1.64
N LEU A 467 17.13 -13.62 1.95
CA LEU A 467 18.38 -13.55 1.20
C LEU A 467 18.26 -14.24 -0.17
N ARG A 468 17.70 -15.47 -0.23
CA ARG A 468 17.53 -16.19 -1.49
C ARG A 468 16.72 -15.41 -2.51
N ASN A 469 15.57 -14.90 -2.08
CA ASN A 469 14.65 -14.21 -2.96
C ASN A 469 15.18 -12.82 -3.37
N ARG A 470 15.89 -12.13 -2.48
CA ARG A 470 16.64 -10.92 -2.83
C ARG A 470 17.64 -11.18 -3.96
N LEU A 471 18.41 -12.26 -3.89
CA LEU A 471 19.36 -12.63 -4.94
C LEU A 471 18.66 -12.95 -6.26
N ILE A 472 17.53 -13.67 -6.21
CA ILE A 472 16.70 -13.97 -7.39
C ILE A 472 16.19 -12.66 -8.03
N THR A 473 15.58 -11.77 -7.24
CA THR A 473 15.04 -10.49 -7.71
C THR A 473 16.13 -9.64 -8.37
N LEU A 474 17.31 -9.59 -7.77
CA LEU A 474 18.44 -8.84 -8.34
C LEU A 474 18.98 -9.47 -9.63
N ALA A 475 19.04 -10.80 -9.71
CA ALA A 475 19.48 -11.48 -10.92
C ALA A 475 18.53 -11.24 -12.10
N LEU A 476 17.23 -11.09 -11.82
CA LEU A 476 16.21 -10.85 -12.85
C LEU A 476 16.13 -9.37 -13.27
N HIS A 477 16.24 -8.44 -12.35
CA HIS A 477 15.84 -7.04 -12.58
C HIS A 477 16.98 -6.04 -12.50
N SER A 478 18.15 -6.38 -11.86
CA SER A 478 19.22 -5.40 -11.73
C SER A 478 19.98 -5.22 -13.04
N ARG A 479 20.09 -3.97 -13.49
CA ARG A 479 20.93 -3.56 -14.63
C ARG A 479 22.33 -3.14 -14.20
N TYR A 480 22.61 -3.14 -12.90
CA TYR A 480 23.88 -2.73 -12.31
C TYR A 480 24.75 -3.95 -12.03
N ASP A 481 26.06 -3.79 -12.13
CA ASP A 481 27.01 -4.82 -11.63
C ASP A 481 27.09 -4.72 -10.11
N VAL A 482 26.17 -5.42 -9.44
CA VAL A 482 26.07 -5.44 -7.98
C VAL A 482 26.89 -6.55 -7.32
N ARG A 483 27.60 -7.40 -8.09
CA ARG A 483 28.30 -8.58 -7.60
C ARG A 483 29.27 -8.27 -6.45
N ARG A 484 30.14 -7.26 -6.64
CA ARG A 484 31.10 -6.86 -5.61
C ARG A 484 30.40 -6.35 -4.33
N ALA A 485 29.35 -5.56 -4.50
CA ALA A 485 28.58 -5.03 -3.37
C ALA A 485 27.87 -6.16 -2.61
N LEU A 486 27.28 -7.13 -3.31
CA LEU A 486 26.64 -8.31 -2.70
C LEU A 486 27.62 -9.18 -1.92
N VAL A 487 28.81 -9.43 -2.48
CA VAL A 487 29.86 -10.20 -1.78
C VAL A 487 30.32 -9.45 -0.52
N GLN A 488 30.57 -8.14 -0.62
CA GLN A 488 30.99 -7.34 0.54
C GLN A 488 29.91 -7.27 1.61
N ASP A 489 28.65 -7.05 1.24
CA ASP A 489 27.50 -7.05 2.15
C ASP A 489 27.33 -8.45 2.80
N GLY A 490 27.42 -9.50 2.00
CA GLY A 490 27.36 -10.89 2.47
C GLY A 490 28.43 -11.20 3.51
N LEU A 491 29.69 -10.84 3.25
CA LEU A 491 30.79 -11.05 4.18
C LEU A 491 30.63 -10.24 5.46
N ARG A 492 30.26 -8.95 5.37
CA ARG A 492 30.06 -8.08 6.54
C ARG A 492 28.92 -8.62 7.42
N THR A 493 27.80 -8.97 6.80
CA THR A 493 26.62 -9.46 7.52
C THR A 493 26.89 -10.83 8.15
N THR A 494 27.58 -11.75 7.43
CA THR A 494 27.99 -13.04 8.00
C THR A 494 28.93 -12.86 9.17
N PHE A 495 29.92 -11.97 9.06
CA PHE A 495 30.84 -11.65 10.16
C PHE A 495 30.09 -11.07 11.36
N LYS A 496 29.13 -10.15 11.14
CA LYS A 496 28.26 -9.62 12.21
C LYS A 496 27.56 -10.74 12.98
N HIS A 497 26.90 -11.67 12.27
CA HIS A 497 26.19 -12.78 12.90
C HIS A 497 27.13 -13.76 13.62
N LEU A 498 28.32 -14.02 13.08
CA LEU A 498 29.34 -14.82 13.78
C LEU A 498 29.78 -14.17 15.09
N MET A 499 30.03 -12.85 15.09
CA MET A 499 30.42 -12.12 16.30
C MET A 499 29.29 -12.01 17.33
N ALA A 500 28.03 -12.03 16.87
CA ALA A 500 26.85 -12.10 17.72
C ALA A 500 26.50 -13.52 18.19
N MET A 501 27.28 -14.54 17.80
CA MET A 501 27.03 -15.98 18.07
C MET A 501 25.71 -16.50 17.50
N GLU A 502 25.19 -15.88 16.43
CA GLU A 502 23.99 -16.26 15.72
C GLU A 502 24.31 -17.27 14.60
N TYR A 503 24.79 -18.44 14.99
CA TYR A 503 25.31 -19.46 14.07
C TYR A 503 24.23 -20.07 13.18
N SER A 504 23.01 -20.23 13.68
CA SER A 504 21.87 -20.69 12.90
C SER A 504 21.57 -19.74 11.74
N THR A 505 21.66 -18.43 11.98
CA THR A 505 21.49 -17.40 10.95
C THR A 505 22.58 -17.51 9.87
N VAL A 506 23.83 -17.73 10.26
CA VAL A 506 24.92 -17.95 9.31
C VAL A 506 24.66 -19.18 8.43
N ALA A 507 24.21 -20.29 9.04
CA ALA A 507 23.87 -21.52 8.30
C ALA A 507 22.70 -21.30 7.32
N LEU A 508 21.66 -20.56 7.73
CA LEU A 508 20.54 -20.20 6.86
C LEU A 508 20.98 -19.34 5.68
N ARG A 509 21.84 -18.35 5.90
CA ARG A 509 22.40 -17.51 4.85
C ARG A 509 23.24 -18.30 3.87
N HIS A 510 24.03 -19.24 4.35
CA HIS A 510 24.83 -20.15 3.50
C HIS A 510 23.92 -21.00 2.61
N LYS A 511 22.91 -21.65 3.22
CA LYS A 511 21.91 -22.41 2.46
C LYS A 511 21.16 -21.55 1.44
N SER A 512 20.84 -20.30 1.75
CA SER A 512 20.18 -19.37 0.80
C SER A 512 21.01 -19.16 -0.46
N ILE A 513 22.33 -19.01 -0.29
CA ILE A 513 23.28 -18.80 -1.40
C ILE A 513 23.44 -20.09 -2.21
N GLU A 514 23.57 -21.24 -1.55
CA GLU A 514 23.66 -22.54 -2.21
C GLU A 514 22.44 -22.81 -3.08
N ASP A 515 21.22 -22.61 -2.53
CA ASP A 515 19.97 -22.86 -3.24
C ASP A 515 19.76 -21.86 -4.39
N PHE A 516 20.21 -20.62 -4.25
CA PHE A 516 20.24 -19.65 -5.35
C PHE A 516 21.19 -20.10 -6.47
N LEU A 517 22.39 -20.53 -6.14
CA LEU A 517 23.40 -20.99 -7.11
C LEU A 517 23.03 -22.32 -7.77
N ALA A 518 22.18 -23.13 -7.15
CA ALA A 518 21.65 -24.36 -7.72
C ALA A 518 20.69 -24.13 -8.91
N GLY A 519 20.25 -22.87 -9.12
CA GLY A 519 19.43 -22.49 -10.27
C GLY A 519 17.93 -22.52 -10.02
N PRO A 520 17.13 -22.06 -11.02
CA PRO A 520 15.68 -21.85 -10.87
C PRO A 520 14.85 -23.14 -10.87
N GLU A 521 15.41 -24.27 -11.32
CA GLU A 521 14.72 -25.55 -11.43
C GLU A 521 14.21 -26.06 -10.08
N ASN A 522 14.91 -25.68 -9.00
CA ASN A 522 14.56 -26.08 -7.64
C ASN A 522 13.46 -25.23 -6.99
N LEU A 523 13.04 -24.11 -7.61
CA LEU A 523 12.10 -23.19 -6.97
C LEU A 523 10.74 -23.82 -6.67
N PHE A 524 10.19 -24.62 -7.57
CA PHE A 524 8.91 -25.30 -7.36
C PHE A 524 8.99 -26.37 -6.27
N ALA A 525 10.07 -27.15 -6.23
CA ALA A 525 10.30 -28.12 -5.16
C ALA A 525 10.51 -27.42 -3.81
N SER A 526 11.29 -26.34 -3.78
CA SER A 526 11.56 -25.57 -2.57
C SER A 526 10.33 -24.80 -2.04
N LEU A 527 9.30 -24.60 -2.85
CA LEU A 527 8.04 -24.00 -2.41
C LEU A 527 7.35 -24.86 -1.35
N ARG A 528 7.41 -26.19 -1.49
CA ARG A 528 6.87 -27.16 -0.54
C ARG A 528 7.89 -27.54 0.56
N ASP A 529 9.11 -27.86 0.15
CA ASP A 529 10.11 -28.50 1.00
C ASP A 529 11.04 -27.51 1.70
N GLY A 530 11.07 -26.24 1.26
CA GLY A 530 12.01 -25.24 1.75
C GLY A 530 11.83 -24.90 3.22
N LEU A 531 10.60 -24.65 3.68
CA LEU A 531 10.34 -24.33 5.09
C LEU A 531 10.66 -25.50 6.03
N PRO A 532 10.24 -26.74 5.77
CA PRO A 532 10.68 -27.91 6.54
C PRO A 532 12.19 -28.05 6.62
N ALA A 533 12.90 -27.89 5.49
CA ALA A 533 14.36 -27.97 5.43
C ALA A 533 15.04 -26.88 6.27
N VAL A 534 14.55 -25.65 6.20
CA VAL A 534 15.04 -24.51 7.00
C VAL A 534 14.83 -24.75 8.50
N ARG A 535 13.66 -25.24 8.90
CA ARG A 535 13.36 -25.56 10.31
C ARG A 535 14.28 -26.66 10.82
N LYS A 536 14.43 -27.74 10.06
CA LYS A 536 15.34 -28.85 10.40
C LYS A 536 16.80 -28.39 10.52
N LEU A 537 17.26 -27.49 9.63
CA LEU A 537 18.61 -26.94 9.73
C LEU A 537 18.82 -26.19 11.04
N ARG A 538 17.84 -25.38 11.47
CA ARG A 538 17.89 -24.61 12.73
C ARG A 538 17.93 -25.47 13.97
N GLU A 539 17.27 -26.64 13.98
CA GLU A 539 17.26 -27.55 15.12
C GLU A 539 18.66 -27.99 15.58
N GLY A 540 19.65 -27.94 14.69
CA GLY A 540 21.06 -28.25 14.98
C GLY A 540 21.82 -27.14 15.73
N TYR A 541 21.18 -25.99 16.05
CA TYR A 541 21.85 -24.83 16.62
C TYR A 541 21.15 -24.36 17.90
N ASP A 542 21.93 -24.16 18.97
CA ASP A 542 21.42 -23.71 20.28
C ASP A 542 20.85 -22.28 20.23
N ASP A 543 21.45 -21.40 19.40
CA ASP A 543 20.98 -20.01 19.20
C ASP A 543 19.61 -19.91 18.49
N ALA A 544 19.16 -20.99 17.84
CA ALA A 544 17.82 -21.05 17.24
C ALA A 544 16.74 -21.53 18.22
N ARG A 545 17.11 -21.92 19.42
CA ARG A 545 16.19 -22.48 20.41
C ARG A 545 15.37 -21.37 21.06
N ILE A 546 14.05 -21.42 20.86
CA ILE A 546 13.12 -20.52 21.54
C ILE A 546 12.88 -21.05 22.95
N LEU A 547 13.21 -20.26 23.97
CA LEU A 547 12.93 -20.59 25.35
C LEU A 547 11.52 -20.14 25.72
N PRO A 548 10.68 -21.01 26.32
CA PRO A 548 9.29 -20.68 26.67
C PRO A 548 9.16 -19.55 27.69
N SER A 549 10.19 -19.28 28.48
CA SER A 549 10.21 -18.24 29.49
C SER A 549 11.60 -17.64 29.65
N ALA A 550 11.67 -16.33 29.82
CA ALA A 550 12.90 -15.61 30.18
C ALA A 550 13.57 -16.15 31.48
N GLN A 551 12.80 -16.79 32.36
CA GLN A 551 13.32 -17.47 33.57
C GLN A 551 14.21 -18.67 33.26
N GLN A 552 14.17 -19.22 32.05
CA GLN A 552 15.02 -20.32 31.60
C GLN A 552 16.36 -19.83 31.04
N LEU A 553 16.52 -18.52 30.90
CA LEU A 553 17.82 -17.93 30.55
C LEU A 553 18.79 -18.13 31.70
N PRO A 554 20.07 -18.46 31.42
CA PRO A 554 21.07 -18.48 32.45
C PRO A 554 21.13 -17.12 33.15
N MET A 555 21.19 -17.12 34.48
CA MET A 555 21.33 -15.91 35.24
C MET A 555 22.58 -15.14 34.76
N PRO A 556 22.47 -13.87 34.39
CA PRO A 556 23.64 -13.11 34.00
C PRO A 556 24.62 -13.08 35.18
N LEU A 557 25.85 -13.43 34.93
CA LEU A 557 26.94 -13.25 35.89
C LEU A 557 27.24 -11.74 36.02
N PHE A 558 26.33 -10.99 36.62
CA PHE A 558 26.60 -9.61 36.98
C PHE A 558 27.49 -9.58 38.23
N ASP A 559 28.67 -9.01 38.10
CA ASP A 559 29.44 -8.55 39.23
C ASP A 559 28.85 -7.17 39.67
N PRO A 560 28.13 -7.08 40.78
CA PRO A 560 27.50 -5.84 41.23
C PRO A 560 28.53 -4.70 41.41
N VAL A 561 29.75 -5.03 41.81
CA VAL A 561 30.87 -4.09 42.01
C VAL A 561 31.35 -3.48 40.68
N ARG A 562 31.20 -4.20 39.57
CA ARG A 562 31.58 -3.71 38.24
C ARG A 562 30.56 -2.75 37.64
N ILE A 563 29.29 -2.91 38.00
CA ILE A 563 28.21 -2.01 37.58
C ILE A 563 28.26 -0.69 38.34
N GLU A 564 28.49 -0.71 39.65
CA GLU A 564 28.66 0.51 40.43
C GLU A 564 29.81 1.36 39.89
N ARG A 565 30.94 0.77 39.50
CA ARG A 565 32.08 1.50 38.89
C ARG A 565 31.78 2.07 37.49
N LEU A 566 30.80 1.56 36.76
CA LEU A 566 30.38 2.07 35.44
C LEU A 566 29.34 3.20 35.56
N LEU A 567 28.68 3.30 36.72
CA LEU A 567 27.68 4.33 37.03
C LEU A 567 28.25 5.52 37.82
N ASP A 568 29.46 5.39 38.37
CA ASP A 568 30.15 6.52 38.99
C ASP A 568 30.64 7.49 37.89
N PRO A 569 30.30 8.78 37.98
CA PRO A 569 30.86 9.77 37.06
C PRO A 569 32.39 9.82 37.24
N PRO A 570 33.16 10.01 36.16
CA PRO A 570 34.61 10.17 36.30
C PRO A 570 34.90 11.39 37.18
N VAL A 571 35.71 11.17 38.22
CA VAL A 571 36.20 12.20 39.15
C VAL A 571 37.08 13.19 38.39
#